data_e21586cdb681aa3c5f610510134b870f
#
_entry.id   e21586cdb681aa3c5f610510134b870f
#
_cell.length_a   1.000
_cell.length_b   1.000
_cell.length_c   1.000
_cell.angle_alpha   90.00
_cell.angle_beta   90.00
_cell.angle_gamma   90.00
#
_symmetry.space_group_name_H-M   'P 1'
#
loop_
_entity.id
_entity.type
_entity.pdbx_description
1 polymer ?
#
loop_
_entity_poly.entity_id
_entity_poly.type
_entity_poly.pdbx_seq_one_letter_code
_entity_poly.pdbx_strand_id
1 'polypeptide(L)'
;MRAMSFDSVFTRTAIAGAPMIQSTPTEIRPDWGKVNSNGSLGRSLAFGNRQDAVLNSSLNLQLSGYLGDSILLNAAISDNNIPIQPDGNTQQLNEFDRVFIQFSKQQWKLLAGDLDIRQSGLRYLNFYKRLQGVSFESENQLSNRVTNKILASGAIAKGKFTRNIFQGIEGNQGPYRLKGANQELFFIVLAGTERVFIDGEMMQRGEDQDYIINYNTAEITFMPKQMITKDKRIQVEFEYADRNYLNSQLFAVNRISVNEKLAISLGIYSNTDAKNSPINQNLTAAQKSFLSTLPGKIPNAYFPSALPDTFSRTSILYKKMDTLYAPNKRDSIFVYTTQPAFGLFNVSFQDVGEGQGDYVLDNTLASNGKVYKWIAPDLSTGKKNGRFNPVVLLVAPRSQQIMNLSAQWKITKRTSFESDVAVSSFDYNTFSAQKNSRENGMAVKVGLLHEQPLHGVKERKLLTGLGYEWTDSSFRPVERLRSVEFSRDWGLELLPARATERIASAQIGLQESGHRLLYGFTQYGRNRNFNASRHQVEQDFNKQGWRLVNTLAITQFEDGIKKGSFLRPIIDATKKMSHWNNREFNLRY
;
A
#
# COMPACT_ATOMS: atom_id res chain seq x y z
N MET A 1 7.57 -50.42 -14.52
CA MET A 1 7.05 -49.64 -15.66
C MET A 1 8.18 -48.75 -16.17
N ARG A 2 8.68 -49.01 -17.38
CA ARG A 2 9.76 -48.21 -18.00
C ARG A 2 9.14 -46.93 -18.56
N ALA A 3 9.63 -45.80 -18.14
CA ALA A 3 9.27 -44.51 -18.74
C ALA A 3 9.74 -44.51 -20.19
N MET A 4 8.83 -44.42 -21.15
CA MET A 4 9.15 -44.12 -22.53
C MET A 4 9.58 -42.67 -22.65
N SER A 5 10.83 -42.45 -23.05
CA SER A 5 11.29 -41.09 -23.38
C SER A 5 10.66 -40.68 -24.72
N PHE A 6 10.14 -39.49 -24.79
CA PHE A 6 9.48 -38.92 -25.98
C PHE A 6 10.40 -38.79 -27.18
N ASP A 7 11.72 -38.85 -26.99
CA ASP A 7 12.73 -38.73 -28.06
C ASP A 7 12.81 -39.94 -28.99
N SER A 8 12.27 -41.07 -28.57
CA SER A 8 12.36 -42.30 -29.40
C SER A 8 11.23 -42.45 -30.43
N VAL A 9 10.19 -41.63 -30.37
CA VAL A 9 9.03 -41.74 -31.29
C VAL A 9 9.17 -40.83 -32.51
N PHE A 10 9.88 -39.70 -32.38
CA PHE A 10 10.05 -38.77 -33.50
C PHE A 10 11.22 -39.06 -34.44
N THR A 11 12.14 -39.96 -34.09
CA THR A 11 13.31 -40.27 -34.94
C THR A 11 13.09 -41.40 -35.93
N ARG A 12 11.90 -41.99 -36.04
CA ARG A 12 11.68 -43.19 -36.91
C ARG A 12 10.73 -43.03 -38.09
N THR A 13 10.27 -41.84 -38.42
CA THR A 13 9.56 -41.61 -39.68
C THR A 13 10.17 -40.42 -40.43
N ALA A 14 11.41 -40.61 -40.87
CA ALA A 14 11.91 -39.83 -41.99
C ALA A 14 11.17 -40.30 -43.23
N ILE A 15 10.09 -39.63 -43.63
CA ILE A 15 9.50 -39.77 -44.95
C ILE A 15 10.51 -39.15 -45.91
N ALA A 16 11.25 -40.03 -46.60
CA ALA A 16 12.13 -39.65 -47.69
C ALA A 16 11.27 -38.90 -48.75
N GLY A 17 11.49 -37.61 -48.94
CA GLY A 17 10.91 -36.85 -50.03
C GLY A 17 10.14 -35.58 -49.69
N ALA A 18 10.02 -35.17 -48.42
CA ALA A 18 9.50 -33.85 -48.12
C ALA A 18 10.58 -32.79 -48.42
N PRO A 19 10.32 -31.76 -49.25
CA PRO A 19 11.27 -30.67 -49.41
C PRO A 19 11.44 -29.98 -48.07
N MET A 20 12.65 -30.03 -47.54
CA MET A 20 13.00 -29.16 -46.39
C MET A 20 12.87 -27.72 -46.88
N ILE A 21 11.77 -27.09 -46.49
CA ILE A 21 11.69 -25.63 -46.56
C ILE A 21 12.68 -25.13 -45.51
N GLN A 22 13.93 -24.92 -45.96
CA GLN A 22 14.83 -24.04 -45.21
C GLN A 22 14.21 -22.64 -45.28
N SER A 23 13.29 -22.36 -44.36
CA SER A 23 13.02 -20.99 -44.02
C SER A 23 14.26 -20.44 -43.36
N THR A 24 15.16 -19.84 -44.13
CA THR A 24 16.07 -18.86 -43.59
C THR A 24 15.17 -17.90 -42.80
N PRO A 25 15.36 -17.74 -41.50
CA PRO A 25 14.60 -16.73 -40.79
C PRO A 25 14.97 -15.41 -41.46
N THR A 26 14.05 -14.87 -42.24
CA THR A 26 14.17 -13.52 -42.73
C THR A 26 14.08 -12.67 -41.47
N GLU A 27 15.22 -12.31 -40.91
CA GLU A 27 15.25 -11.31 -39.86
C GLU A 27 14.66 -10.04 -40.46
N ILE A 28 13.38 -9.83 -40.24
CA ILE A 28 12.75 -8.54 -40.49
C ILE A 28 13.34 -7.63 -39.43
N ARG A 29 14.50 -7.05 -39.72
CA ARG A 29 15.06 -5.96 -38.93
C ARG A 29 14.43 -4.69 -39.49
N PRO A 30 13.45 -4.09 -38.83
CA PRO A 30 13.03 -2.75 -39.22
C PRO A 30 14.27 -1.85 -39.08
N ASP A 31 14.60 -1.14 -40.14
CA ASP A 31 15.70 -0.18 -40.09
C ASP A 31 15.29 1.04 -39.27
N TRP A 32 15.54 0.98 -37.99
CA TRP A 32 15.30 2.05 -37.01
C TRP A 32 16.46 3.06 -36.97
N GLY A 33 17.36 3.00 -37.95
CA GLY A 33 18.55 3.84 -38.00
C GLY A 33 19.54 3.48 -36.88
N LYS A 34 19.78 4.39 -35.93
CA LYS A 34 20.71 4.18 -34.80
C LYS A 34 20.07 3.46 -33.58
N VAL A 35 18.92 2.84 -33.74
CA VAL A 35 18.21 2.11 -32.67
C VAL A 35 18.45 0.62 -32.81
N ASN A 36 19.05 0.03 -31.78
CA ASN A 36 19.21 -1.41 -31.66
C ASN A 36 17.94 -2.04 -31.11
N SER A 37 17.47 -3.12 -31.75
CA SER A 37 16.35 -3.90 -31.29
C SER A 37 16.80 -5.32 -30.95
N ASN A 38 16.40 -5.81 -29.81
CA ASN A 38 16.59 -7.20 -29.39
C ASN A 38 15.27 -7.71 -28.85
N GLY A 39 14.82 -8.88 -29.32
CA GLY A 39 13.54 -9.39 -28.86
C GLY A 39 13.27 -10.82 -29.28
N SER A 40 12.34 -11.44 -28.61
CA SER A 40 11.83 -12.78 -28.90
C SER A 40 10.30 -12.77 -28.79
N LEU A 41 9.64 -13.44 -29.73
CA LEU A 41 8.22 -13.75 -29.69
C LEU A 41 8.08 -15.28 -29.67
N GLY A 42 7.56 -15.81 -28.57
CA GLY A 42 7.25 -17.24 -28.42
C GLY A 42 5.74 -17.46 -28.44
N ARG A 43 5.29 -18.50 -29.14
CA ARG A 43 3.93 -19.03 -28.99
C ARG A 43 4.01 -20.55 -28.84
N SER A 44 3.36 -21.08 -27.81
CA SER A 44 3.28 -22.49 -27.55
C SER A 44 1.83 -22.93 -27.36
N LEU A 45 1.50 -24.09 -27.92
CA LEU A 45 0.23 -24.75 -27.73
C LEU A 45 0.47 -25.97 -26.83
N ALA A 46 -0.12 -25.97 -25.65
CA ALA A 46 -0.09 -27.12 -24.74
C ALA A 46 -1.44 -27.82 -24.74
N PHE A 47 -1.45 -29.13 -24.87
CA PHE A 47 -2.66 -29.96 -24.77
C PHE A 47 -2.30 -31.30 -24.12
N GLY A 48 -3.25 -31.89 -23.39
CA GLY A 48 -3.03 -33.15 -22.69
C GLY A 48 -4.33 -33.83 -22.25
N ASN A 49 -4.24 -35.07 -21.78
CA ASN A 49 -5.42 -35.88 -21.39
C ASN A 49 -6.23 -35.33 -20.22
N ARG A 50 -5.72 -34.29 -19.51
CA ARG A 50 -6.38 -33.64 -18.36
C ARG A 50 -6.37 -32.12 -18.45
N GLN A 51 -6.02 -31.61 -19.63
CA GLN A 51 -5.91 -30.17 -19.84
C GLN A 51 -6.47 -29.82 -21.22
N ASP A 52 -7.32 -28.81 -21.29
CA ASP A 52 -7.79 -28.25 -22.55
C ASP A 52 -6.63 -27.61 -23.33
N ALA A 53 -6.84 -27.38 -24.62
CA ALA A 53 -5.83 -26.77 -25.46
C ALA A 53 -5.59 -25.30 -24.98
N VAL A 54 -4.37 -25.05 -24.53
CA VAL A 54 -3.95 -23.73 -24.02
C VAL A 54 -2.90 -23.14 -24.94
N LEU A 55 -3.15 -21.94 -25.44
CA LEU A 55 -2.22 -21.14 -26.22
C LEU A 55 -1.48 -20.17 -25.30
N ASN A 56 -0.18 -20.37 -25.15
CA ASN A 56 0.71 -19.47 -24.43
C ASN A 56 1.43 -18.57 -25.43
N SER A 57 1.53 -17.28 -25.13
CA SER A 57 2.36 -16.33 -25.87
C SER A 57 3.32 -15.64 -24.93
N SER A 58 4.55 -15.43 -25.38
CA SER A 58 5.55 -14.63 -24.68
C SER A 58 6.15 -13.62 -25.65
N LEU A 59 6.19 -12.37 -25.28
CA LEU A 59 6.84 -11.29 -26.01
C LEU A 59 7.89 -10.64 -25.11
N ASN A 60 9.12 -10.58 -25.59
CA ASN A 60 10.16 -9.79 -24.98
C ASN A 60 10.80 -8.93 -26.07
N LEU A 61 10.71 -7.61 -25.94
CA LEU A 61 11.28 -6.65 -26.89
C LEU A 61 12.01 -5.57 -26.10
N GLN A 62 13.28 -5.39 -26.45
CA GLN A 62 14.11 -4.30 -25.92
C GLN A 62 14.57 -3.43 -27.08
N LEU A 63 14.39 -2.13 -26.93
CA LEU A 63 14.84 -1.12 -27.87
C LEU A 63 15.78 -0.16 -27.15
N SER A 64 16.96 0.11 -27.73
CA SER A 64 17.89 1.10 -27.22
C SER A 64 18.64 1.77 -28.35
N GLY A 65 18.78 3.08 -28.29
CA GLY A 65 19.50 3.82 -29.32
C GLY A 65 19.13 5.29 -29.36
N TYR A 66 19.66 5.99 -30.35
CA TYR A 66 19.43 7.42 -30.51
C TYR A 66 18.42 7.69 -31.62
N LEU A 67 17.41 8.48 -31.29
CA LEU A 67 16.50 9.09 -32.25
C LEU A 67 17.06 10.45 -32.69
N GLY A 68 17.45 10.56 -33.96
CA GLY A 68 18.19 11.70 -34.44
C GLY A 68 19.56 11.82 -33.73
N ASP A 69 19.99 13.03 -33.46
CA ASP A 69 21.35 13.26 -32.97
C ASP A 69 21.52 13.34 -31.44
N SER A 70 20.42 13.33 -30.68
CA SER A 70 20.52 13.65 -29.25
C SER A 70 19.50 13.07 -28.31
N ILE A 71 18.45 12.40 -28.79
CA ILE A 71 17.43 11.82 -27.93
C ILE A 71 17.70 10.32 -27.77
N LEU A 72 18.04 9.88 -26.56
CA LEU A 72 18.20 8.47 -26.23
C LEU A 72 16.82 7.84 -26.00
N LEU A 73 16.50 6.79 -26.76
CA LEU A 73 15.35 5.93 -26.59
C LEU A 73 15.77 4.67 -25.82
N ASN A 74 15.07 4.35 -24.75
CA ASN A 74 15.12 3.04 -24.09
C ASN A 74 13.69 2.54 -23.93
N ALA A 75 13.39 1.33 -24.39
CA ALA A 75 12.10 0.71 -24.19
C ALA A 75 12.27 -0.76 -23.86
N ALA A 76 11.44 -1.25 -22.98
CA ALA A 76 11.28 -2.67 -22.71
C ALA A 76 9.79 -3.01 -22.70
N ILE A 77 9.44 -4.05 -23.45
CA ILE A 77 8.09 -4.60 -23.48
C ILE A 77 8.26 -6.08 -23.21
N SER A 78 7.84 -6.55 -22.06
CA SER A 78 7.74 -7.97 -21.74
C SER A 78 6.29 -8.31 -21.43
N ASP A 79 5.75 -9.28 -22.14
CA ASP A 79 4.42 -9.83 -21.92
C ASP A 79 4.55 -11.37 -21.95
N ASN A 80 4.49 -11.96 -20.78
CA ASN A 80 4.48 -13.40 -20.60
C ASN A 80 3.07 -13.81 -20.16
N ASN A 81 2.19 -14.03 -21.12
CA ASN A 81 0.87 -14.58 -20.83
C ASN A 81 1.01 -16.05 -20.45
N ILE A 82 1.32 -16.33 -19.21
CA ILE A 82 1.30 -17.68 -18.64
C ILE A 82 -0.11 -17.87 -18.06
N PRO A 83 -0.98 -18.70 -18.70
CA PRO A 83 -2.35 -18.93 -18.21
C PRO A 83 -2.40 -19.82 -16.97
N ILE A 84 -1.28 -20.14 -16.38
CA ILE A 84 -1.22 -20.85 -15.11
C ILE A 84 -1.40 -19.80 -14.04
N GLN A 85 -2.57 -19.79 -13.39
CA GLN A 85 -2.62 -19.32 -12.03
C GLN A 85 -1.58 -20.12 -11.25
N PRO A 86 -0.54 -19.50 -10.70
CA PRO A 86 0.39 -20.23 -9.86
C PRO A 86 -0.45 -20.80 -8.72
N ASP A 87 -0.46 -22.13 -8.59
CA ASP A 87 -0.97 -22.78 -7.39
C ASP A 87 -0.29 -22.11 -6.19
N GLY A 88 -1.02 -21.24 -5.51
CA GLY A 88 -0.83 -20.59 -4.24
C GLY A 88 0.55 -20.21 -3.71
N ASN A 89 1.63 -20.76 -4.21
CA ASN A 89 2.98 -20.57 -3.72
C ASN A 89 3.80 -19.72 -4.67
N THR A 90 4.01 -18.48 -4.28
CA THR A 90 4.82 -17.49 -4.99
C THR A 90 6.31 -17.78 -4.85
N GLN A 91 6.80 -18.89 -5.33
CA GLN A 91 8.24 -19.18 -5.33
C GLN A 91 9.04 -18.22 -6.22
N GLN A 92 8.46 -17.74 -7.30
CA GLN A 92 9.04 -16.69 -8.14
C GLN A 92 7.92 -15.95 -8.85
N LEU A 93 7.53 -14.78 -8.34
CA LEU A 93 6.93 -13.77 -9.19
C LEU A 93 8.04 -13.27 -10.10
N ASN A 94 7.97 -13.61 -11.37
CA ASN A 94 8.73 -12.88 -12.36
C ASN A 94 8.21 -11.44 -12.36
N GLU A 95 8.92 -10.57 -11.65
CA GLU A 95 8.67 -9.12 -11.59
C GLU A 95 8.86 -8.42 -12.95
N PHE A 96 8.91 -9.18 -14.05
CA PHE A 96 9.47 -8.75 -15.31
C PHE A 96 8.46 -8.36 -16.38
N ASP A 97 7.17 -8.33 -16.07
CA ASP A 97 6.21 -7.75 -17.01
C ASP A 97 6.21 -6.23 -16.87
N ARG A 98 7.29 -5.61 -17.34
CA ARG A 98 7.40 -4.16 -17.42
C ARG A 98 7.24 -3.71 -18.85
N VAL A 99 6.27 -2.86 -19.07
CA VAL A 99 6.08 -2.17 -20.34
C VAL A 99 6.39 -0.70 -20.13
N PHE A 100 7.52 -0.25 -20.66
CA PHE A 100 7.86 1.18 -20.61
C PHE A 100 8.58 1.62 -21.87
N ILE A 101 8.43 2.91 -22.16
CA ILE A 101 9.17 3.64 -23.19
C ILE A 101 9.74 4.90 -22.54
N GLN A 102 11.05 5.09 -22.63
CA GLN A 102 11.76 6.22 -22.07
C GLN A 102 12.47 7.00 -23.18
N PHE A 103 12.24 8.30 -23.20
CA PHE A 103 13.01 9.26 -23.98
C PHE A 103 13.82 10.11 -23.02
N SER A 104 15.10 10.31 -23.30
CA SER A 104 15.97 11.15 -22.46
C SER A 104 16.92 11.96 -23.31
N LYS A 105 17.17 13.19 -22.87
CA LYS A 105 18.16 14.10 -23.44
C LYS A 105 18.75 14.91 -22.30
N GLN A 106 20.05 14.96 -22.19
CA GLN A 106 20.86 15.64 -21.17
C GLN A 106 20.15 16.16 -19.90
N GLN A 107 19.12 16.98 -20.05
CA GLN A 107 18.46 17.70 -18.96
C GLN A 107 17.03 17.22 -18.66
N TRP A 108 16.45 16.36 -19.51
CA TRP A 108 15.09 15.88 -19.30
C TRP A 108 14.94 14.41 -19.64
N LYS A 109 13.96 13.80 -19.02
CA LYS A 109 13.57 12.41 -19.18
C LYS A 109 12.03 12.32 -19.19
N LEU A 110 11.49 11.69 -20.20
CA LEU A 110 10.08 11.36 -20.34
C LEU A 110 9.95 9.84 -20.30
N LEU A 111 9.17 9.32 -19.40
CA LEU A 111 8.91 7.89 -19.23
C LEU A 111 7.42 7.65 -19.35
N ALA A 112 7.00 6.73 -20.22
CA ALA A 112 5.62 6.30 -20.39
C ALA A 112 5.51 4.78 -20.21
N GLY A 113 4.44 4.32 -19.56
CA GLY A 113 4.20 2.92 -19.23
C GLY A 113 4.19 2.65 -17.73
N ASP A 114 4.86 1.58 -17.30
CA ASP A 114 4.97 1.24 -15.88
C ASP A 114 5.98 2.15 -15.18
N LEU A 115 5.50 2.87 -14.18
CA LEU A 115 6.24 3.87 -13.41
C LEU A 115 6.49 3.38 -11.99
N ASP A 116 7.73 3.47 -11.53
CA ASP A 116 8.08 3.35 -10.11
C ASP A 116 8.38 4.75 -9.56
N ILE A 117 7.43 5.34 -8.86
CA ILE A 117 7.59 6.67 -8.28
C ILE A 117 7.94 6.54 -6.81
N ARG A 118 9.17 6.92 -6.46
CA ARG A 118 9.63 7.01 -5.08
C ARG A 118 9.89 8.47 -4.71
N GLN A 119 9.10 9.00 -3.81
CA GLN A 119 9.28 10.33 -3.25
C GLN A 119 9.66 10.24 -1.77
N SER A 120 10.87 10.69 -1.42
CA SER A 120 11.38 10.65 -0.04
C SER A 120 11.89 12.01 0.46
N GLY A 121 11.92 13.03 -0.40
CA GLY A 121 12.53 14.33 -0.10
C GLY A 121 11.62 15.31 0.64
N LEU A 122 10.33 15.01 0.83
CA LEU A 122 9.34 15.86 1.51
C LEU A 122 8.74 15.09 2.68
N ARG A 123 8.73 15.68 3.87
CA ARG A 123 8.33 15.02 5.13
C ARG A 123 6.91 14.45 5.06
N TYR A 124 5.97 15.25 4.56
CA TYR A 124 4.53 14.91 4.55
C TYR A 124 4.04 14.35 3.22
N LEU A 125 4.93 14.31 2.21
CA LEU A 125 4.65 13.75 0.90
C LEU A 125 5.71 12.69 0.58
N ASN A 126 5.76 11.66 1.43
CA ASN A 126 6.68 10.53 1.30
C ASN A 126 5.87 9.29 0.94
N PHE A 127 6.17 8.69 -0.23
CA PHE A 127 5.48 7.49 -0.71
C PHE A 127 6.31 6.73 -1.76
N TYR A 128 5.96 5.47 -1.94
CA TYR A 128 6.42 4.63 -3.04
C TYR A 128 5.22 3.99 -3.73
N LYS A 129 5.10 4.19 -5.05
CA LYS A 129 3.98 3.66 -5.82
C LYS A 129 4.41 3.11 -7.17
N ARG A 130 3.80 1.99 -7.54
CA ARG A 130 3.85 1.41 -8.89
C ARG A 130 2.58 1.78 -9.64
N LEU A 131 2.72 2.49 -10.75
CA LEU A 131 1.62 3.09 -11.48
C LEU A 131 1.78 2.84 -12.98
N GLN A 132 0.69 3.02 -13.75
CA GLN A 132 0.78 3.10 -15.20
C GLN A 132 0.43 4.50 -15.67
N GLY A 133 1.33 5.12 -16.43
CA GLY A 133 1.11 6.50 -16.85
C GLY A 133 2.31 7.12 -17.54
N VAL A 134 2.47 8.41 -17.33
CA VAL A 134 3.57 9.20 -17.89
C VAL A 134 4.24 9.99 -16.79
N SER A 135 5.56 10.02 -16.77
CA SER A 135 6.35 10.89 -15.90
C SER A 135 7.35 11.70 -16.70
N PHE A 136 7.50 12.95 -16.31
CA PHE A 136 8.45 13.89 -16.86
C PHE A 136 9.39 14.36 -15.74
N GLU A 137 10.68 14.26 -15.96
CA GLU A 137 11.72 14.71 -15.06
C GLU A 137 12.64 15.69 -15.82
N SER A 138 12.99 16.80 -15.19
CA SER A 138 13.91 17.77 -15.76
C SER A 138 14.79 18.37 -14.68
N GLU A 139 16.09 18.54 -15.01
CA GLU A 139 17.05 19.22 -14.17
C GLU A 139 17.75 20.30 -14.99
N ASN A 140 17.45 21.56 -14.69
CA ASN A 140 17.94 22.72 -15.42
C ASN A 140 18.78 23.62 -14.51
N GLN A 141 19.92 24.02 -14.99
CA GLN A 141 20.72 25.06 -14.37
C GLN A 141 20.26 26.42 -14.90
N LEU A 142 19.46 27.14 -14.11
CA LEU A 142 18.90 28.45 -14.48
C LEU A 142 19.97 29.53 -14.46
N SER A 143 20.98 29.38 -13.60
CA SER A 143 22.19 30.22 -13.54
C SER A 143 23.32 29.43 -12.87
N ASN A 144 24.55 29.99 -12.86
CA ASN A 144 25.70 29.37 -12.16
C ASN A 144 25.43 29.08 -10.67
N ARG A 145 24.34 29.60 -10.10
CA ARG A 145 24.01 29.52 -8.67
C ARG A 145 22.65 28.87 -8.39
N VAL A 146 21.83 28.66 -9.41
CA VAL A 146 20.46 28.21 -9.26
C VAL A 146 20.19 26.98 -10.11
N THR A 147 19.88 25.89 -9.46
CA THR A 147 19.42 24.64 -10.10
C THR A 147 17.94 24.43 -9.83
N ASN A 148 17.20 24.07 -10.86
CA ASN A 148 15.80 23.74 -10.79
C ASN A 148 15.58 22.28 -11.21
N LYS A 149 14.95 21.48 -10.34
CA LYS A 149 14.54 20.09 -10.62
C LYS A 149 13.05 19.98 -10.58
N ILE A 150 12.47 19.43 -11.63
CA ILE A 150 11.03 19.19 -11.76
C ILE A 150 10.82 17.70 -11.97
N LEU A 151 9.91 17.12 -11.23
CA LEU A 151 9.34 15.79 -11.48
C LEU A 151 7.81 15.95 -11.52
N ALA A 152 7.19 15.54 -12.61
CA ALA A 152 5.74 15.53 -12.74
C ALA A 152 5.29 14.19 -13.30
N SER A 153 4.20 13.63 -12.79
CA SER A 153 3.62 12.38 -13.26
C SER A 153 2.11 12.41 -13.23
N GLY A 154 1.52 11.79 -14.26
CA GLY A 154 0.10 11.50 -14.34
C GLY A 154 -0.10 10.02 -14.62
N ALA A 155 -0.88 9.34 -13.81
CA ALA A 155 -1.02 7.89 -13.88
C ALA A 155 -2.42 7.42 -13.48
N ILE A 156 -2.74 6.22 -13.95
CA ILE A 156 -3.88 5.44 -13.46
C ILE A 156 -3.33 4.45 -12.41
N ALA A 157 -3.90 4.46 -11.21
CA ALA A 157 -3.51 3.53 -10.17
C ALA A 157 -4.13 2.15 -10.43
N LYS A 158 -3.30 1.13 -10.35
CA LYS A 158 -3.74 -0.27 -10.39
C LYS A 158 -4.33 -0.72 -9.05
N GLY A 159 -3.96 -0.05 -7.95
CA GLY A 159 -4.30 -0.44 -6.60
C GLY A 159 -4.58 0.71 -5.64
N LYS A 160 -5.15 0.33 -4.52
CA LYS A 160 -5.43 1.18 -3.38
C LYS A 160 -4.59 0.73 -2.19
N PHE A 161 -3.87 1.67 -1.59
CA PHE A 161 -3.05 1.40 -0.42
C PHE A 161 -3.92 1.18 0.82
N THR A 162 -3.57 0.18 1.62
CA THR A 162 -4.14 -0.06 2.94
C THR A 162 -3.08 -0.61 3.89
N ARG A 163 -3.42 -0.62 5.18
CA ARG A 163 -2.57 -1.12 6.25
C ARG A 163 -3.39 -1.90 7.24
N ASN A 164 -2.96 -3.13 7.53
CA ASN A 164 -3.51 -3.95 8.60
C ASN A 164 -2.52 -4.02 9.76
N ILE A 165 -2.99 -3.85 10.99
CA ILE A 165 -2.21 -4.00 12.22
C ILE A 165 -2.98 -4.93 13.15
N PHE A 166 -2.34 -6.01 13.57
CA PHE A 166 -2.93 -7.00 14.47
C PHE A 166 -1.87 -7.68 15.32
N GLN A 167 -2.29 -8.37 16.36
CA GLN A 167 -1.41 -9.19 17.17
C GLN A 167 -1.38 -10.61 16.63
N GLY A 168 -0.25 -11.29 16.79
CA GLY A 168 -0.12 -12.71 16.50
C GLY A 168 -1.04 -13.55 17.40
N ILE A 169 -1.30 -14.77 16.97
CA ILE A 169 -1.97 -15.80 17.77
C ILE A 169 -0.90 -16.81 18.18
N GLU A 170 -0.87 -17.17 19.47
CA GLU A 170 0.15 -18.06 20.03
C GLU A 170 0.28 -19.36 19.24
N GLY A 171 1.48 -19.63 18.72
CA GLY A 171 1.79 -20.83 17.95
C GLY A 171 1.13 -20.92 16.58
N ASN A 172 0.37 -19.92 16.14
CA ASN A 172 -0.28 -19.93 14.84
C ASN A 172 0.56 -19.18 13.80
N GLN A 173 1.12 -19.91 12.84
CA GLN A 173 1.88 -19.34 11.73
C GLN A 173 1.00 -18.76 10.61
N GLY A 174 -0.31 -19.01 10.63
CA GLY A 174 -1.25 -18.55 9.61
C GLY A 174 -2.08 -19.69 9.02
N PRO A 175 -2.85 -19.39 7.95
CA PRO A 175 -2.90 -18.12 7.23
C PRO A 175 -3.61 -16.99 7.98
N TYR A 176 -3.02 -15.80 7.96
CA TYR A 176 -3.63 -14.56 8.46
C TYR A 176 -4.27 -13.81 7.29
N ARG A 177 -5.59 -13.64 7.34
CA ARG A 177 -6.34 -12.97 6.28
C ARG A 177 -6.28 -11.47 6.41
N LEU A 178 -5.89 -10.80 5.34
CA LEU A 178 -5.85 -9.36 5.24
C LEU A 178 -7.24 -8.77 4.95
N LYS A 179 -7.40 -7.48 5.26
CA LYS A 179 -8.63 -6.72 5.05
C LYS A 179 -8.34 -5.49 4.22
N GLY A 180 -9.20 -5.21 3.25
CA GLY A 180 -9.14 -3.99 2.46
C GLY A 180 -9.46 -2.74 3.29
N ALA A 181 -9.33 -1.56 2.69
CA ALA A 181 -9.55 -0.27 3.36
C ALA A 181 -11.00 -0.05 3.84
N ASN A 182 -11.96 -0.72 3.24
CA ASN A 182 -13.38 -0.71 3.64
C ASN A 182 -13.79 -2.02 4.32
N GLN A 183 -12.85 -2.78 4.90
CA GLN A 183 -13.05 -4.10 5.52
C GLN A 183 -13.44 -5.20 4.52
N GLU A 184 -13.14 -5.02 3.25
CA GLU A 184 -13.32 -6.05 2.24
C GLU A 184 -12.49 -7.29 2.60
N LEU A 185 -13.08 -8.48 2.44
CA LEU A 185 -12.44 -9.78 2.70
C LEU A 185 -12.00 -10.50 1.43
N PHE A 186 -12.50 -10.08 0.27
CA PHE A 186 -12.26 -10.71 -1.02
C PHE A 186 -11.71 -9.68 -2.01
N PHE A 187 -10.40 -9.65 -2.13
CA PHE A 187 -9.68 -8.77 -3.05
C PHE A 187 -8.34 -9.41 -3.42
N ILE A 188 -7.73 -8.91 -4.46
CA ILE A 188 -6.42 -9.36 -4.92
C ILE A 188 -5.39 -8.32 -4.47
N VAL A 189 -4.37 -8.77 -3.75
CA VAL A 189 -3.22 -7.94 -3.40
C VAL A 189 -2.34 -7.79 -4.64
N LEU A 190 -1.85 -6.58 -4.91
CA LEU A 190 -0.92 -6.36 -6.01
C LEU A 190 0.46 -6.88 -5.62
N ALA A 191 0.95 -7.80 -6.42
CA ALA A 191 2.20 -8.49 -6.15
C ALA A 191 3.40 -7.54 -6.00
N GLY A 192 4.23 -7.78 -4.98
CA GLY A 192 5.42 -6.99 -4.69
C GLY A 192 5.16 -5.60 -4.12
N THR A 193 3.92 -5.27 -3.75
CA THR A 193 3.60 -4.01 -3.06
C THR A 193 3.53 -4.17 -1.54
N GLU A 194 3.51 -5.40 -1.07
CA GLU A 194 3.42 -5.69 0.35
C GLU A 194 4.73 -5.41 1.08
N ARG A 195 4.58 -4.91 2.30
CA ARG A 195 5.64 -4.72 3.29
C ARG A 195 5.14 -5.29 4.61
N VAL A 196 5.76 -6.34 5.07
CA VAL A 196 5.39 -7.05 6.30
C VAL A 196 6.39 -6.69 7.39
N PHE A 197 5.88 -6.32 8.56
CA PHE A 197 6.69 -5.98 9.71
C PHE A 197 6.24 -6.82 10.91
N ILE A 198 7.21 -7.33 11.67
CA ILE A 198 6.98 -7.96 12.99
C ILE A 198 7.79 -7.17 14.00
N ASP A 199 7.16 -6.63 15.03
CA ASP A 199 7.77 -5.80 16.07
C ASP A 199 8.63 -4.64 15.49
N GLY A 200 8.24 -4.12 14.32
CA GLY A 200 8.92 -3.02 13.63
C GLY A 200 10.03 -3.42 12.68
N GLU A 201 10.48 -4.65 12.69
CA GLU A 201 11.46 -5.18 11.74
C GLU A 201 10.76 -5.61 10.45
N MET A 202 11.34 -5.22 9.31
CA MET A 202 10.81 -5.59 8.00
C MET A 202 11.19 -7.03 7.66
N MET A 203 10.19 -7.84 7.34
CA MET A 203 10.33 -9.25 7.01
C MET A 203 10.62 -9.46 5.51
N GLN A 204 11.32 -10.55 5.20
CA GLN A 204 11.64 -10.94 3.83
C GLN A 204 10.67 -12.03 3.35
N ARG A 205 10.15 -11.84 2.13
CA ARG A 205 9.28 -12.83 1.49
C ARG A 205 10.08 -14.00 0.94
N GLY A 206 9.58 -15.22 1.12
CA GLY A 206 10.13 -16.46 0.57
C GLY A 206 9.87 -17.65 1.47
N GLU A 207 9.80 -18.85 0.90
CA GLU A 207 9.61 -20.10 1.67
C GLU A 207 10.78 -20.36 2.63
N ASP A 208 12.00 -20.02 2.21
CA ASP A 208 13.21 -20.11 3.03
C ASP A 208 13.50 -18.85 3.85
N GLN A 209 12.58 -17.88 3.82
CA GLN A 209 12.70 -16.59 4.51
C GLN A 209 11.69 -16.47 5.66
N ASP A 210 11.03 -15.33 5.78
CA ASP A 210 10.20 -15.00 6.94
C ASP A 210 8.72 -15.28 6.72
N TYR A 211 8.20 -15.10 5.48
CA TYR A 211 6.79 -15.30 5.16
C TYR A 211 6.54 -15.59 3.69
N ILE A 212 5.38 -16.17 3.41
CA ILE A 212 4.77 -16.26 2.09
C ILE A 212 3.42 -15.55 2.07
N ILE A 213 2.99 -15.10 0.89
CA ILE A 213 1.69 -14.45 0.70
C ILE A 213 0.96 -15.08 -0.48
N ASN A 214 -0.33 -15.39 -0.28
CA ASN A 214 -1.24 -15.70 -1.36
C ASN A 214 -1.94 -14.41 -1.80
N TYR A 215 -1.55 -13.88 -2.95
CA TYR A 215 -2.07 -12.62 -3.47
C TYR A 215 -3.56 -12.68 -3.85
N ASN A 216 -4.05 -13.85 -4.26
CA ASN A 216 -5.44 -14.03 -4.69
C ASN A 216 -6.42 -14.11 -3.52
N THR A 217 -5.99 -14.73 -2.41
CA THR A 217 -6.83 -14.86 -1.19
C THR A 217 -6.53 -13.79 -0.16
N ALA A 218 -5.48 -12.98 -0.39
CA ALA A 218 -4.97 -11.97 0.54
C ALA A 218 -4.62 -12.57 1.92
N GLU A 219 -3.87 -13.65 1.92
CA GLU A 219 -3.49 -14.39 3.13
C GLU A 219 -1.97 -14.48 3.28
N ILE A 220 -1.48 -14.25 4.49
CA ILE A 220 -0.05 -14.34 4.84
C ILE A 220 0.17 -15.52 5.77
N THR A 221 1.19 -16.33 5.45
CA THR A 221 1.66 -17.41 6.31
C THR A 221 3.12 -17.16 6.66
N PHE A 222 3.44 -17.18 7.94
CA PHE A 222 4.82 -17.02 8.42
C PHE A 222 5.56 -18.35 8.40
N MET A 223 6.84 -18.29 8.07
CA MET A 223 7.68 -19.49 8.01
C MET A 223 8.24 -19.86 9.40
N PRO A 224 8.68 -21.10 9.62
CA PRO A 224 9.18 -21.57 10.92
C PRO A 224 10.33 -20.73 11.49
N LYS A 225 11.07 -20.02 10.64
CA LYS A 225 12.12 -19.08 11.05
C LYS A 225 11.57 -17.93 11.92
N GLN A 226 10.31 -17.55 11.71
CA GLN A 226 9.61 -16.52 12.46
C GLN A 226 8.50 -17.11 13.32
N MET A 227 8.83 -17.47 14.56
CA MET A 227 7.83 -17.97 15.50
C MET A 227 6.87 -16.86 15.90
N ILE A 228 5.59 -17.07 15.66
CA ILE A 228 4.54 -16.11 16.01
C ILE A 228 3.98 -16.45 17.40
N THR A 229 4.02 -15.46 18.27
CA THR A 229 3.44 -15.50 19.61
C THR A 229 2.35 -14.43 19.74
N LYS A 230 1.54 -14.53 20.78
CA LYS A 230 0.47 -13.55 21.09
C LYS A 230 0.99 -12.13 21.32
N ASP A 231 2.29 -11.97 21.69
CA ASP A 231 2.89 -10.68 21.99
C ASP A 231 3.49 -10.00 20.74
N LYS A 232 3.59 -10.74 19.61
CA LYS A 232 4.11 -10.22 18.36
C LYS A 232 3.10 -9.25 17.72
N ARG A 233 3.59 -8.07 17.35
CA ARG A 233 2.82 -7.06 16.59
C ARG A 233 3.13 -7.21 15.13
N ILE A 234 2.11 -7.52 14.36
CA ILE A 234 2.22 -7.70 12.91
C ILE A 234 1.59 -6.50 12.24
N GLN A 235 2.35 -5.85 11.35
CA GLN A 235 1.85 -4.80 10.48
C GLN A 235 2.10 -5.19 9.03
N VAL A 236 1.05 -5.13 8.22
CA VAL A 236 1.11 -5.40 6.79
C VAL A 236 0.61 -4.18 6.04
N GLU A 237 1.45 -3.60 5.21
CA GLU A 237 1.16 -2.50 4.30
C GLU A 237 1.14 -3.06 2.89
N PHE A 238 0.10 -2.80 2.10
CA PHE A 238 -0.02 -3.34 0.75
C PHE A 238 -0.95 -2.50 -0.12
N GLU A 239 -0.83 -2.67 -1.43
CA GLU A 239 -1.82 -2.20 -2.40
C GLU A 239 -2.67 -3.39 -2.88
N TYR A 240 -3.96 -3.15 -3.05
CA TYR A 240 -4.90 -4.17 -3.55
C TYR A 240 -5.73 -3.60 -4.68
N ALA A 241 -6.16 -4.47 -5.60
CA ALA A 241 -7.00 -4.08 -6.73
C ALA A 241 -8.36 -3.58 -6.21
N ASP A 242 -8.55 -2.26 -6.20
CA ASP A 242 -9.86 -1.66 -5.96
C ASP A 242 -10.64 -1.67 -7.27
N ARG A 243 -11.67 -2.50 -7.31
CA ARG A 243 -12.50 -2.68 -8.51
C ARG A 243 -13.71 -1.75 -8.55
N ASN A 244 -13.80 -0.77 -7.65
CA ASN A 244 -14.98 0.08 -7.57
C ASN A 244 -14.96 1.21 -8.60
N TYR A 245 -13.85 1.95 -8.68
CA TYR A 245 -13.69 3.09 -9.59
C TYR A 245 -12.32 3.10 -10.26
N LEU A 246 -12.27 3.67 -11.45
CA LEU A 246 -11.00 4.05 -12.05
C LEU A 246 -10.36 5.14 -11.18
N ASN A 247 -9.13 4.91 -10.73
CA ASN A 247 -8.41 5.84 -9.86
C ASN A 247 -7.29 6.52 -10.63
N SER A 248 -7.28 7.86 -10.61
CA SER A 248 -6.24 8.69 -11.22
C SER A 248 -5.33 9.30 -10.18
N GLN A 249 -4.03 9.31 -10.45
CA GLN A 249 -3.03 9.94 -9.61
C GLN A 249 -2.25 10.98 -10.39
N LEU A 250 -2.12 12.16 -9.80
CA LEU A 250 -1.27 13.25 -10.28
C LEU A 250 -0.26 13.58 -9.19
N PHE A 251 0.99 13.74 -9.58
CA PHE A 251 2.06 14.11 -8.67
C PHE A 251 3.01 15.06 -9.37
N ALA A 252 3.39 16.13 -8.68
CA ALA A 252 4.40 17.04 -9.16
C ALA A 252 5.25 17.55 -8.00
N VAL A 253 6.57 17.62 -8.20
CA VAL A 253 7.52 18.27 -7.29
C VAL A 253 8.41 19.20 -8.09
N ASN A 254 8.54 20.42 -7.60
CA ASN A 254 9.56 21.37 -8.06
C ASN A 254 10.52 21.66 -6.91
N ARG A 255 11.82 21.52 -7.16
CA ARG A 255 12.89 21.87 -6.21
C ARG A 255 13.83 22.89 -6.81
N ILE A 256 13.92 24.03 -6.18
CA ILE A 256 14.86 25.10 -6.52
C ILE A 256 15.96 25.12 -5.47
N SER A 257 17.21 24.98 -5.90
CA SER A 257 18.39 25.03 -5.04
C SER A 257 19.27 26.23 -5.41
N VAL A 258 19.64 27.04 -4.41
CA VAL A 258 20.45 28.25 -4.58
C VAL A 258 21.77 28.06 -3.83
N ASN A 259 22.92 28.07 -4.58
CA ASN A 259 24.28 27.97 -4.03
C ASN A 259 24.48 26.82 -3.02
N GLU A 260 23.73 25.72 -3.10
CA GLU A 260 23.75 24.65 -2.10
C GLU A 260 23.40 25.11 -0.67
N LYS A 261 23.05 26.39 -0.49
CA LYS A 261 22.70 26.96 0.81
C LYS A 261 21.22 26.90 1.10
N LEU A 262 20.39 27.12 0.09
CA LEU A 262 18.95 27.16 0.22
C LEU A 262 18.32 26.23 -0.82
N ALA A 263 17.50 25.30 -0.37
CA ALA A 263 16.66 24.49 -1.24
C ALA A 263 15.20 24.66 -0.82
N ILE A 264 14.35 25.06 -1.75
CA ILE A 264 12.91 25.15 -1.56
C ILE A 264 12.25 24.11 -2.47
N SER A 265 11.36 23.32 -1.92
CA SER A 265 10.63 22.29 -2.66
C SER A 265 9.14 22.45 -2.45
N LEU A 266 8.39 22.47 -3.55
CA LEU A 266 6.93 22.44 -3.56
C LEU A 266 6.48 21.12 -4.16
N GLY A 267 5.71 20.33 -3.40
CA GLY A 267 5.13 19.07 -3.84
C GLY A 267 3.61 19.14 -3.85
N ILE A 268 3.00 18.59 -4.87
CA ILE A 268 1.55 18.46 -5.02
C ILE A 268 1.22 17.01 -5.35
N TYR A 269 0.24 16.45 -4.67
CA TYR A 269 -0.27 15.10 -4.91
C TYR A 269 -1.79 15.12 -4.96
N SER A 270 -2.35 14.43 -5.93
CA SER A 270 -3.80 14.22 -6.05
C SER A 270 -4.07 12.76 -6.40
N ASN A 271 -4.97 12.14 -5.67
CA ASN A 271 -5.45 10.77 -5.88
C ASN A 271 -6.98 10.81 -5.86
N THR A 272 -7.61 10.55 -7.00
CA THR A 272 -9.04 10.78 -7.17
C THR A 272 -9.71 9.62 -7.91
N ASP A 273 -10.79 9.10 -7.33
CA ASP A 273 -11.67 8.15 -7.97
C ASP A 273 -12.54 8.84 -9.03
N ALA A 274 -12.56 8.30 -10.23
CA ALA A 274 -13.38 8.82 -11.34
C ALA A 274 -14.85 8.46 -11.12
N LYS A 275 -15.62 9.37 -10.53
CA LYS A 275 -17.03 9.15 -10.15
C LYS A 275 -17.95 8.70 -11.30
N ASN A 276 -17.58 8.98 -12.53
CA ASN A 276 -18.34 8.61 -13.73
C ASN A 276 -17.81 7.34 -14.42
N SER A 277 -16.76 6.73 -13.88
CA SER A 277 -16.12 5.52 -14.44
C SER A 277 -16.05 4.42 -13.39
N PRO A 278 -17.19 3.91 -12.88
CA PRO A 278 -17.20 2.74 -12.03
C PRO A 278 -16.76 1.52 -12.84
N ILE A 279 -16.02 0.59 -12.22
CA ILE A 279 -15.48 -0.60 -12.89
C ILE A 279 -16.43 -1.79 -12.71
N ASN A 280 -16.76 -2.13 -11.47
CA ASN A 280 -17.55 -3.33 -11.13
C ASN A 280 -18.94 -3.03 -10.59
N GLN A 281 -19.31 -1.78 -10.45
CA GLN A 281 -20.65 -1.38 -10.00
C GLN A 281 -21.27 -0.41 -11.00
N ASN A 282 -22.29 -0.86 -11.71
CA ASN A 282 -23.09 0.04 -12.53
C ASN A 282 -24.08 0.79 -11.64
N LEU A 283 -23.70 1.98 -11.20
CA LEU A 283 -24.56 2.81 -10.34
C LEU A 283 -25.73 3.38 -11.15
N THR A 284 -26.94 3.06 -10.74
CA THR A 284 -28.17 3.67 -11.27
C THR A 284 -28.26 5.15 -10.84
N ALA A 285 -29.10 5.92 -11.54
CA ALA A 285 -29.36 7.31 -11.18
C ALA A 285 -29.87 7.46 -9.72
N ALA A 286 -30.72 6.51 -9.27
CA ALA A 286 -31.22 6.46 -7.91
C ALA A 286 -30.10 6.22 -6.87
N GLN A 287 -29.18 5.31 -7.17
CA GLN A 287 -28.03 5.05 -6.29
C GLN A 287 -27.06 6.23 -6.22
N LYS A 288 -26.80 6.91 -7.35
CA LYS A 288 -26.00 8.15 -7.37
C LYS A 288 -26.68 9.26 -6.58
N SER A 289 -27.99 9.43 -6.74
CA SER A 289 -28.78 10.38 -5.94
C SER A 289 -28.71 10.04 -4.45
N PHE A 290 -28.89 8.78 -4.10
CA PHE A 290 -28.74 8.33 -2.70
C PHE A 290 -27.35 8.67 -2.15
N LEU A 291 -26.27 8.33 -2.86
CA LEU A 291 -24.91 8.67 -2.43
C LEU A 291 -24.73 10.19 -2.26
N SER A 292 -25.37 11.01 -3.10
CA SER A 292 -25.25 12.48 -2.99
C SER A 292 -25.94 13.06 -1.76
N THR A 293 -26.95 12.38 -1.20
CA THR A 293 -27.65 12.80 0.02
C THR A 293 -26.91 12.41 1.30
N LEU A 294 -26.00 11.44 1.21
CA LEU A 294 -25.28 10.94 2.36
C LEU A 294 -24.21 11.93 2.84
N PRO A 295 -24.02 12.12 4.16
CA PRO A 295 -22.86 12.82 4.69
C PRO A 295 -21.58 12.03 4.39
N GLY A 296 -20.44 12.72 4.26
CA GLY A 296 -19.20 12.12 3.79
C GLY A 296 -18.65 10.95 4.61
N LYS A 297 -18.86 10.95 5.92
CA LYS A 297 -18.34 9.92 6.84
C LYS A 297 -19.41 8.89 7.17
N ILE A 298 -19.81 8.09 6.20
CA ILE A 298 -20.71 6.96 6.49
C ILE A 298 -19.91 5.66 6.39
N PRO A 299 -19.88 4.86 7.45
CA PRO A 299 -19.20 3.57 7.40
C PRO A 299 -19.84 2.62 6.38
N ASN A 300 -21.15 2.70 6.15
CA ASN A 300 -21.88 1.75 5.32
C ASN A 300 -23.04 2.43 4.58
N ALA A 301 -22.88 2.65 3.27
CA ALA A 301 -23.95 3.16 2.39
C ALA A 301 -24.83 2.02 1.89
N TYR A 302 -25.73 1.54 2.71
CA TYR A 302 -26.65 0.47 2.35
C TYR A 302 -27.83 0.98 1.53
N PHE A 303 -27.99 0.46 0.33
CA PHE A 303 -29.09 0.77 -0.58
C PHE A 303 -29.97 -0.46 -0.78
N PRO A 304 -31.31 -0.35 -0.85
CA PRO A 304 -32.19 -1.48 -1.09
C PRO A 304 -31.79 -2.26 -2.35
N SER A 305 -31.72 -3.58 -2.24
CA SER A 305 -31.26 -4.47 -3.31
C SER A 305 -32.39 -5.16 -4.08
N ALA A 306 -33.62 -5.06 -3.61
CA ALA A 306 -34.75 -5.74 -4.20
C ALA A 306 -35.13 -5.13 -5.57
N LEU A 307 -35.00 -5.93 -6.62
CA LEU A 307 -35.39 -5.56 -7.98
C LEU A 307 -36.61 -6.41 -8.40
N PRO A 308 -37.68 -5.81 -8.93
CA PRO A 308 -38.79 -6.58 -9.49
C PRO A 308 -38.30 -7.54 -10.58
N ASP A 309 -38.77 -8.78 -10.55
CA ASP A 309 -38.37 -9.80 -11.52
C ASP A 309 -39.57 -10.70 -11.87
N THR A 310 -39.45 -11.43 -12.97
CA THR A 310 -40.44 -12.40 -13.43
C THR A 310 -40.05 -13.81 -12.97
N PHE A 311 -41.03 -14.70 -12.81
CA PHE A 311 -40.76 -16.04 -12.37
C PHE A 311 -39.79 -16.78 -13.29
N SER A 312 -38.72 -17.34 -12.71
CA SER A 312 -37.79 -18.23 -13.36
C SER A 312 -37.45 -19.41 -12.44
N ARG A 313 -37.34 -20.61 -13.00
CA ARG A 313 -36.93 -21.81 -12.25
C ARG A 313 -35.43 -21.84 -11.93
N THR A 314 -34.64 -20.99 -12.57
CA THR A 314 -33.17 -20.92 -12.41
C THR A 314 -32.75 -19.79 -11.45
N SER A 315 -33.68 -18.94 -11.03
CA SER A 315 -33.41 -17.78 -10.16
C SER A 315 -33.99 -17.97 -8.77
N ILE A 316 -33.28 -17.46 -7.76
CA ILE A 316 -33.76 -17.42 -6.37
C ILE A 316 -34.61 -16.14 -6.25
N LEU A 317 -35.92 -16.32 -6.07
CA LEU A 317 -36.89 -15.23 -6.04
C LEU A 317 -37.59 -15.13 -4.72
N TYR A 318 -37.98 -13.93 -4.34
CA TYR A 318 -38.66 -13.61 -3.10
C TYR A 318 -39.98 -12.89 -3.38
N LYS A 319 -40.94 -13.14 -2.54
CA LYS A 319 -42.19 -12.40 -2.49
C LYS A 319 -42.15 -11.42 -1.33
N LYS A 320 -42.54 -10.17 -1.56
CA LYS A 320 -42.70 -9.18 -0.50
C LYS A 320 -43.99 -9.43 0.23
N MET A 321 -43.94 -9.55 1.55
CA MET A 321 -45.09 -9.81 2.42
C MET A 321 -45.01 -8.94 3.68
N ASP A 322 -46.16 -8.47 4.14
CA ASP A 322 -46.26 -7.80 5.43
C ASP A 322 -46.48 -8.84 6.51
N THR A 323 -45.72 -8.79 7.57
CA THR A 323 -45.83 -9.67 8.72
C THR A 323 -46.09 -8.86 9.98
N LEU A 324 -46.91 -9.46 10.87
CA LEU A 324 -47.18 -8.95 12.21
C LEU A 324 -46.43 -9.84 13.20
N TYR A 325 -45.39 -9.35 13.82
CA TYR A 325 -44.54 -10.14 14.74
C TYR A 325 -44.74 -9.79 16.22
N ALA A 326 -45.46 -8.69 16.52
CA ALA A 326 -45.92 -8.33 17.86
C ALA A 326 -47.17 -7.44 17.75
N PRO A 327 -47.96 -7.25 18.83
CA PRO A 327 -49.10 -6.33 18.84
C PRO A 327 -48.66 -4.94 18.33
N ASN A 328 -49.29 -4.48 17.25
CA ASN A 328 -49.02 -3.21 16.57
C ASN A 328 -47.60 -3.03 15.95
N LYS A 329 -46.82 -4.10 15.80
CA LYS A 329 -45.52 -4.07 15.10
C LYS A 329 -45.62 -4.86 13.80
N ARG A 330 -45.64 -4.14 12.68
CA ARG A 330 -45.62 -4.70 11.31
C ARG A 330 -44.31 -4.42 10.66
N ASP A 331 -43.87 -5.33 9.80
CA ASP A 331 -42.72 -5.15 8.92
C ASP A 331 -43.02 -5.77 7.55
N SER A 332 -42.39 -5.20 6.51
CA SER A 332 -42.45 -5.75 5.15
C SER A 332 -41.22 -6.59 4.92
N ILE A 333 -41.41 -7.89 4.76
CA ILE A 333 -40.33 -8.86 4.65
C ILE A 333 -40.30 -9.52 3.27
N PHE A 334 -39.14 -10.06 2.90
CA PHE A 334 -38.95 -10.87 1.71
C PHE A 334 -38.93 -12.35 2.09
N VAL A 335 -39.83 -13.12 1.51
CA VAL A 335 -39.98 -14.56 1.75
C VAL A 335 -39.66 -15.31 0.47
N TYR A 336 -38.74 -16.26 0.55
CA TYR A 336 -38.36 -17.13 -0.56
C TYR A 336 -39.57 -17.90 -1.10
N THR A 337 -39.67 -18.00 -2.43
CA THR A 337 -40.74 -18.77 -3.08
C THR A 337 -40.23 -19.48 -4.33
N THR A 338 -40.72 -20.70 -4.54
CA THR A 338 -40.50 -21.50 -5.75
C THR A 338 -41.74 -21.53 -6.64
N GLN A 339 -42.80 -20.83 -6.26
CA GLN A 339 -44.06 -20.84 -7.00
C GLN A 339 -44.17 -19.63 -7.91
N PRO A 340 -44.71 -19.80 -9.14
CA PRO A 340 -45.06 -18.68 -10.00
C PRO A 340 -46.05 -17.74 -9.30
N ALA A 341 -45.71 -16.46 -9.22
CA ALA A 341 -46.55 -15.42 -8.67
C ALA A 341 -46.24 -14.07 -9.35
N PHE A 342 -47.19 -13.14 -9.24
CA PHE A 342 -46.96 -11.75 -9.62
C PHE A 342 -46.23 -11.00 -8.49
N GLY A 343 -45.41 -10.03 -8.83
CA GLY A 343 -44.70 -9.18 -7.87
C GLY A 343 -43.56 -9.91 -7.15
N LEU A 344 -42.81 -10.70 -7.87
CA LEU A 344 -41.58 -11.33 -7.40
C LEU A 344 -40.41 -10.36 -7.49
N PHE A 345 -39.43 -10.61 -6.63
CA PHE A 345 -38.24 -9.83 -6.52
C PHE A 345 -37.00 -10.72 -6.56
N ASN A 346 -36.00 -10.28 -7.31
CA ASN A 346 -34.64 -10.73 -7.15
C ASN A 346 -33.98 -9.88 -6.05
N VAL A 347 -33.47 -10.52 -4.99
CA VAL A 347 -32.98 -9.83 -3.81
C VAL A 347 -31.58 -10.29 -3.48
N SER A 348 -30.64 -9.36 -3.40
CA SER A 348 -29.29 -9.61 -2.90
C SER A 348 -29.24 -9.30 -1.41
N PHE A 349 -28.59 -10.17 -0.62
CA PHE A 349 -28.41 -10.00 0.81
C PHE A 349 -26.96 -9.71 1.17
N GLN A 350 -26.75 -8.61 1.90
CA GLN A 350 -25.45 -8.18 2.40
C GLN A 350 -25.28 -8.63 3.84
N ASP A 351 -24.11 -9.16 4.19
CA ASP A 351 -23.69 -9.38 5.57
C ASP A 351 -23.45 -8.01 6.24
N VAL A 352 -24.27 -7.70 7.21
CA VAL A 352 -24.22 -6.45 7.99
C VAL A 352 -23.64 -6.65 9.40
N GLY A 353 -23.30 -7.89 9.75
CA GLY A 353 -22.74 -8.28 11.03
C GLY A 353 -23.77 -8.99 11.94
N GLU A 354 -23.25 -9.76 12.89
CA GLU A 354 -24.05 -10.51 13.86
C GLU A 354 -24.92 -9.56 14.70
N GLY A 355 -26.21 -9.85 14.77
CA GLY A 355 -27.16 -9.03 15.51
C GLY A 355 -27.41 -7.63 14.95
N GLN A 356 -27.04 -7.37 13.69
CA GLN A 356 -27.26 -6.11 12.98
C GLN A 356 -28.27 -6.24 11.83
N GLY A 357 -28.56 -7.46 11.40
CA GLY A 357 -29.46 -7.77 10.29
C GLY A 357 -30.80 -8.32 10.74
N ASP A 358 -31.71 -8.43 9.77
CA ASP A 358 -33.07 -8.96 9.95
C ASP A 358 -33.23 -10.35 9.32
N TYR A 359 -32.16 -10.89 8.66
CA TYR A 359 -32.17 -12.18 7.97
C TYR A 359 -31.01 -13.05 8.40
N VAL A 360 -31.23 -14.37 8.31
CA VAL A 360 -30.24 -15.43 8.49
C VAL A 360 -30.20 -16.33 7.27
N LEU A 361 -29.04 -16.97 7.02
CA LEU A 361 -28.92 -17.96 5.96
C LEU A 361 -29.80 -19.19 6.30
N ASP A 362 -30.64 -19.63 5.37
CA ASP A 362 -31.45 -20.83 5.52
C ASP A 362 -30.72 -22.04 4.95
N ASN A 363 -30.12 -22.83 5.83
CA ASN A 363 -29.38 -24.04 5.47
C ASN A 363 -30.29 -25.26 5.29
N THR A 364 -31.61 -25.12 5.50
CA THR A 364 -32.58 -26.24 5.41
C THR A 364 -33.07 -26.48 3.98
N LEU A 365 -32.85 -25.50 3.10
CA LEU A 365 -33.33 -25.58 1.72
C LEU A 365 -32.19 -26.05 0.81
N ALA A 366 -32.37 -27.19 0.17
CA ALA A 366 -31.47 -27.70 -0.89
C ALA A 366 -31.75 -26.93 -2.18
N SER A 367 -31.16 -25.74 -2.33
CA SER A 367 -31.23 -24.94 -3.55
C SER A 367 -29.85 -24.74 -4.16
N ASN A 368 -29.77 -24.51 -5.47
CA ASN A 368 -28.53 -24.17 -6.17
C ASN A 368 -28.08 -22.74 -5.88
N GLY A 369 -28.16 -22.31 -4.60
CA GLY A 369 -27.76 -20.98 -4.17
C GLY A 369 -28.09 -20.71 -2.71
N LYS A 370 -27.73 -19.54 -2.21
CA LYS A 370 -27.99 -19.14 -0.82
C LYS A 370 -29.38 -18.53 -0.69
N VAL A 371 -30.20 -19.13 0.16
CA VAL A 371 -31.52 -18.63 0.52
C VAL A 371 -31.48 -18.03 1.91
N TYR A 372 -32.14 -16.90 2.10
CA TYR A 372 -32.21 -16.19 3.37
C TYR A 372 -33.62 -16.12 3.87
N LYS A 373 -33.79 -16.30 5.20
CA LYS A 373 -35.08 -16.17 5.88
C LYS A 373 -35.03 -15.04 6.89
N TRP A 374 -36.16 -14.35 7.00
CA TRP A 374 -36.33 -13.31 8.00
C TRP A 374 -36.44 -13.91 9.40
N ILE A 375 -35.90 -13.20 10.40
CA ILE A 375 -36.00 -13.53 11.81
C ILE A 375 -36.48 -12.31 12.60
N ALA A 376 -37.47 -12.51 13.46
CA ALA A 376 -38.01 -11.43 14.29
C ALA A 376 -36.95 -10.89 15.25
N PRO A 377 -36.91 -9.56 15.48
CA PRO A 377 -36.09 -8.99 16.52
C PRO A 377 -36.54 -9.45 17.90
N ASP A 378 -35.65 -9.35 18.87
CA ASP A 378 -35.99 -9.60 20.27
C ASP A 378 -37.07 -8.61 20.73
N LEU A 379 -38.20 -9.11 21.20
CA LEU A 379 -39.35 -8.29 21.56
C LEU A 379 -39.14 -7.45 22.82
N SER A 380 -38.25 -7.88 23.70
CA SER A 380 -37.94 -7.21 24.96
C SER A 380 -36.94 -6.09 24.81
N THR A 381 -35.90 -6.30 23.99
CA THR A 381 -34.80 -5.36 23.81
C THR A 381 -34.87 -4.57 22.49
N GLY A 382 -35.68 -5.04 21.52
CA GLY A 382 -35.71 -4.49 20.16
C GLY A 382 -34.47 -4.81 19.33
N LYS A 383 -33.57 -5.64 19.84
CA LYS A 383 -32.31 -5.97 19.18
C LYS A 383 -32.57 -6.93 18.02
N LYS A 384 -31.88 -6.67 16.88
CA LYS A 384 -31.93 -7.56 15.72
C LYS A 384 -31.24 -8.90 16.02
N ASN A 385 -31.78 -9.99 15.49
CA ASN A 385 -31.26 -11.35 15.69
C ASN A 385 -30.60 -11.93 14.44
N GLY A 386 -30.66 -11.22 13.32
CA GLY A 386 -30.09 -11.65 12.05
C GLY A 386 -28.69 -11.06 11.79
N ARG A 387 -28.13 -11.52 10.69
CA ARG A 387 -26.80 -11.12 10.22
C ARG A 387 -26.85 -10.45 8.85
N PHE A 388 -27.91 -10.66 8.09
CA PHE A 388 -28.02 -10.20 6.70
C PHE A 388 -29.18 -9.24 6.54
N ASN A 389 -29.05 -8.30 5.55
CA ASN A 389 -30.15 -7.43 5.13
C ASN A 389 -30.29 -7.44 3.61
N PRO A 390 -31.53 -7.19 3.07
CA PRO A 390 -31.82 -7.09 1.63
C PRO A 390 -31.32 -5.75 1.06
N VAL A 391 -30.02 -5.54 1.11
CA VAL A 391 -29.34 -4.30 0.70
C VAL A 391 -28.08 -4.62 -0.07
N VAL A 392 -27.58 -3.65 -0.81
CA VAL A 392 -26.24 -3.65 -1.42
C VAL A 392 -25.42 -2.54 -0.80
N LEU A 393 -24.18 -2.84 -0.45
CA LEU A 393 -23.23 -1.84 0.01
C LEU A 393 -22.72 -1.05 -1.18
N LEU A 394 -23.01 0.25 -1.23
CA LEU A 394 -22.48 1.16 -2.21
C LEU A 394 -21.17 1.77 -1.69
N VAL A 395 -20.16 1.79 -2.53
CA VAL A 395 -18.89 2.47 -2.23
C VAL A 395 -18.90 3.82 -2.91
N ALA A 396 -18.70 4.89 -2.13
CA ALA A 396 -18.61 6.24 -2.68
C ALA A 396 -17.19 6.51 -3.22
N PRO A 397 -17.07 7.24 -4.35
CA PRO A 397 -15.78 7.67 -4.88
C PRO A 397 -15.14 8.72 -3.97
N ARG A 398 -13.83 8.64 -3.79
CA ARG A 398 -13.04 9.47 -2.87
C ARG A 398 -12.03 10.33 -3.61
N SER A 399 -11.60 11.40 -2.97
CA SER A 399 -10.50 12.24 -3.47
C SER A 399 -9.59 12.63 -2.31
N GLN A 400 -8.28 12.53 -2.52
CA GLN A 400 -7.24 12.98 -1.60
C GLN A 400 -6.30 13.92 -2.32
N GLN A 401 -6.07 15.08 -1.75
CA GLN A 401 -5.12 16.08 -2.25
C GLN A 401 -4.18 16.49 -1.14
N ILE A 402 -2.89 16.61 -1.45
CA ILE A 402 -1.87 17.09 -0.51
C ILE A 402 -0.97 18.08 -1.23
N MET A 403 -0.67 19.17 -0.56
CA MET A 403 0.32 20.15 -0.96
C MET A 403 1.34 20.28 0.16
N ASN A 404 2.64 20.18 -0.17
CA ASN A 404 3.75 20.28 0.79
C ASN A 404 4.77 21.29 0.29
N LEU A 405 5.07 22.27 1.15
CA LEU A 405 6.17 23.21 0.96
C LEU A 405 7.28 22.89 1.96
N SER A 406 8.49 22.68 1.45
CA SER A 406 9.68 22.40 2.27
C SER A 406 10.76 23.42 1.99
N ALA A 407 11.44 23.86 3.03
CA ALA A 407 12.63 24.71 2.93
C ALA A 407 13.78 24.10 3.74
N GLN A 408 14.94 23.99 3.13
CA GLN A 408 16.20 23.57 3.74
C GLN A 408 17.20 24.71 3.56
N TRP A 409 17.64 25.33 4.65
CA TRP A 409 18.50 26.50 4.62
C TRP A 409 19.73 26.32 5.50
N LYS A 410 20.91 26.36 4.91
CA LYS A 410 22.19 26.47 5.59
C LYS A 410 22.44 27.96 5.90
N ILE A 411 21.93 28.42 7.05
CA ILE A 411 22.05 29.82 7.51
C ILE A 411 23.53 30.20 7.57
N THR A 412 24.34 29.30 8.13
CA THR A 412 25.80 29.40 8.17
C THR A 412 26.42 28.08 7.76
N LYS A 413 27.74 27.97 7.68
CA LYS A 413 28.44 26.69 7.48
C LYS A 413 28.17 25.69 8.63
N ARG A 414 27.67 26.16 9.77
CA ARG A 414 27.48 25.40 11.00
C ARG A 414 26.03 25.27 11.44
N THR A 415 25.15 26.09 10.89
CA THR A 415 23.75 26.16 11.31
C THR A 415 22.86 25.88 10.10
N SER A 416 22.00 24.88 10.23
CA SER A 416 20.98 24.55 9.24
C SER A 416 19.59 24.63 9.85
N PHE A 417 18.67 25.14 9.06
CA PHE A 417 17.24 25.22 9.35
C PHE A 417 16.48 24.37 8.34
N GLU A 418 15.52 23.59 8.82
CA GLU A 418 14.58 22.86 7.99
C GLU A 418 13.14 23.22 8.36
N SER A 419 12.27 23.29 7.37
CA SER A 419 10.84 23.52 7.58
C SER A 419 10.05 22.76 6.53
N ASP A 420 9.00 22.07 6.97
CA ASP A 420 8.00 21.42 6.14
C ASP A 420 6.61 21.88 6.60
N VAL A 421 5.80 22.34 5.66
CA VAL A 421 4.40 22.70 5.89
C VAL A 421 3.55 21.97 4.86
N ALA A 422 2.55 21.25 5.30
CA ALA A 422 1.65 20.54 4.41
C ALA A 422 0.19 20.80 4.75
N VAL A 423 -0.63 20.83 3.71
CA VAL A 423 -2.08 20.84 3.81
C VAL A 423 -2.63 19.63 3.07
N SER A 424 -3.62 18.98 3.64
CA SER A 424 -4.32 17.86 3.01
C SER A 424 -5.82 18.14 2.94
N SER A 425 -6.45 17.71 1.86
CA SER A 425 -7.90 17.69 1.70
C SER A 425 -8.32 16.28 1.35
N PHE A 426 -9.20 15.69 2.12
CA PHE A 426 -9.73 14.36 1.89
C PHE A 426 -11.25 14.41 1.79
N ASP A 427 -11.77 14.05 0.63
CA ASP A 427 -13.19 13.95 0.35
C ASP A 427 -13.61 12.48 0.36
N TYR A 428 -14.48 12.11 1.29
CA TYR A 428 -14.95 10.73 1.45
C TYR A 428 -16.03 10.34 0.43
N ASN A 429 -16.68 11.32 -0.19
CA ASN A 429 -17.78 11.09 -1.11
C ASN A 429 -17.92 12.25 -2.10
N THR A 430 -17.28 12.12 -3.24
CA THR A 430 -17.28 13.18 -4.28
C THR A 430 -18.65 13.37 -4.96
N PHE A 431 -19.65 12.51 -4.69
CA PHE A 431 -21.04 12.78 -5.08
C PHE A 431 -21.72 13.75 -4.11
N SER A 432 -21.31 13.80 -2.83
CA SER A 432 -21.96 14.62 -1.83
C SER A 432 -21.60 16.10 -1.96
N ALA A 433 -22.59 16.95 -1.96
CA ALA A 433 -22.42 18.41 -1.89
C ALA A 433 -22.32 18.94 -0.43
N GLN A 434 -22.45 18.07 0.56
CA GLN A 434 -22.45 18.47 1.97
C GLN A 434 -21.05 18.84 2.44
N LYS A 435 -20.93 19.91 3.21
CA LYS A 435 -19.64 20.41 3.75
C LYS A 435 -18.90 19.37 4.60
N ASN A 436 -19.60 18.41 5.19
CA ASN A 436 -19.04 17.35 6.04
C ASN A 436 -18.44 16.16 5.25
N SER A 437 -18.52 16.16 3.93
CA SER A 437 -17.89 15.12 3.09
C SER A 437 -16.37 15.27 3.02
N ARG A 438 -15.86 16.49 3.28
CA ARG A 438 -14.46 16.85 3.10
C ARG A 438 -13.80 17.22 4.42
N GLU A 439 -12.64 16.61 4.68
CA GLU A 439 -11.75 16.95 5.80
C GLU A 439 -10.52 17.68 5.28
N ASN A 440 -10.23 18.84 5.86
CA ASN A 440 -9.00 19.57 5.61
C ASN A 440 -8.13 19.52 6.86
N GLY A 441 -6.85 19.19 6.69
CA GLY A 441 -5.90 19.12 7.78
C GLY A 441 -4.58 19.75 7.40
N MET A 442 -3.82 20.16 8.41
CA MET A 442 -2.51 20.78 8.26
C MET A 442 -1.46 20.07 9.10
N ALA A 443 -0.23 20.05 8.62
CA ALA A 443 0.91 19.56 9.37
C ALA A 443 2.11 20.49 9.17
N VAL A 444 2.89 20.70 10.23
CA VAL A 444 4.04 21.59 10.24
C VAL A 444 5.19 20.90 10.97
N LYS A 445 6.39 20.97 10.41
CA LYS A 445 7.64 20.60 11.08
C LYS A 445 8.65 21.71 10.89
N VAL A 446 9.37 22.07 11.95
CA VAL A 446 10.52 22.96 11.91
C VAL A 446 11.66 22.35 12.71
N GLY A 447 12.88 22.56 12.24
CA GLY A 447 14.09 22.06 12.88
C GLY A 447 15.24 23.03 12.73
N LEU A 448 16.06 23.13 13.76
CA LEU A 448 17.30 23.89 13.78
C LEU A 448 18.42 22.97 14.27
N LEU A 449 19.49 22.85 13.50
CA LEU A 449 20.68 22.10 13.84
C LEU A 449 21.89 23.04 13.82
N HIS A 450 22.75 22.92 14.84
CA HIS A 450 23.99 23.67 14.94
C HIS A 450 25.16 22.76 15.31
N GLU A 451 26.26 22.91 14.57
CA GLU A 451 27.53 22.18 14.77
C GLU A 451 28.62 23.16 15.18
N GLN A 452 29.09 23.09 16.41
CA GLN A 452 30.17 23.93 16.92
C GLN A 452 31.47 23.12 17.01
N PRO A 453 32.50 23.39 16.20
CA PRO A 453 33.83 22.83 16.39
C PRO A 453 34.40 23.22 17.77
N LEU A 454 34.96 22.27 18.47
CA LEU A 454 35.58 22.51 19.77
C LEU A 454 37.10 22.72 19.58
N HIS A 455 37.63 23.78 20.21
CA HIS A 455 39.04 24.10 20.17
C HIS A 455 39.88 23.06 20.95
N GLY A 456 41.08 22.76 20.48
CA GLY A 456 42.05 21.90 21.16
C GLY A 456 42.00 20.42 20.81
N VAL A 457 40.96 19.93 20.16
CA VAL A 457 40.86 18.52 19.71
C VAL A 457 40.47 18.50 18.23
N LYS A 458 41.31 17.93 17.41
CA LYS A 458 41.12 17.82 15.95
C LYS A 458 39.83 17.01 15.69
N GLU A 459 38.90 17.55 14.88
CA GLU A 459 37.67 16.90 14.43
C GLU A 459 36.56 16.72 15.47
N ARG A 460 36.68 17.28 16.69
CA ARG A 460 35.59 17.22 17.67
C ARG A 460 34.61 18.37 17.47
N LYS A 461 33.33 18.01 17.46
CA LYS A 461 32.21 18.96 17.28
C LYS A 461 31.15 18.74 18.37
N LEU A 462 30.59 19.83 18.87
CA LEU A 462 29.35 19.84 19.65
C LEU A 462 28.18 19.95 18.69
N LEU A 463 27.24 19.04 18.78
CA LEU A 463 25.99 19.02 18.03
C LEU A 463 24.87 19.50 18.94
N THR A 464 24.09 20.47 18.49
CA THR A 464 22.87 20.90 19.18
C THR A 464 21.72 20.98 18.19
N GLY A 465 20.53 20.62 18.62
CA GLY A 465 19.36 20.63 17.76
C GLY A 465 18.07 20.90 18.52
N LEU A 466 17.17 21.61 17.88
CA LEU A 466 15.81 21.85 18.33
C LEU A 466 14.84 21.47 17.20
N GLY A 467 13.71 20.88 17.56
CA GLY A 467 12.69 20.48 16.60
C GLY A 467 11.29 20.66 17.18
N TYR A 468 10.35 21.02 16.33
CA TYR A 468 8.94 21.04 16.65
C TYR A 468 8.13 20.50 15.47
N GLU A 469 7.19 19.60 15.75
CA GLU A 469 6.25 19.04 14.78
C GLU A 469 4.84 19.14 15.33
N TRP A 470 3.92 19.62 14.52
CA TRP A 470 2.50 19.67 14.81
C TRP A 470 1.71 19.06 13.65
N THR A 471 0.76 18.19 13.97
CA THR A 471 -0.08 17.54 12.97
C THR A 471 -1.53 17.58 13.44
N ASP A 472 -2.40 18.14 12.62
CA ASP A 472 -3.84 18.16 12.87
C ASP A 472 -4.45 16.76 12.77
N SER A 473 -5.49 16.48 13.55
CA SER A 473 -6.23 15.22 13.54
C SER A 473 -6.87 14.88 12.19
N SER A 474 -7.18 15.91 11.39
CA SER A 474 -7.76 15.80 10.05
C SER A 474 -6.71 15.65 8.94
N PHE A 475 -5.42 15.82 9.25
CA PHE A 475 -4.36 15.64 8.27
C PHE A 475 -4.26 14.19 7.79
N ARG A 476 -4.21 13.99 6.46
CA ARG A 476 -4.17 12.69 5.80
C ARG A 476 -2.90 12.53 4.99
N PRO A 477 -1.87 11.85 5.49
CA PRO A 477 -0.69 11.52 4.68
C PRO A 477 -1.03 10.52 3.56
N VAL A 478 -0.19 10.45 2.52
CA VAL A 478 -0.37 9.49 1.41
C VAL A 478 -0.21 8.06 1.93
N GLU A 479 0.85 7.84 2.68
CA GLU A 479 1.14 6.56 3.35
C GLU A 479 1.33 6.79 4.85
N ARG A 480 2.28 6.08 5.46
CA ARG A 480 2.57 6.20 6.87
C ARG A 480 3.45 7.42 7.17
N LEU A 481 3.00 8.29 8.11
CA LEU A 481 3.79 9.42 8.60
C LEU A 481 4.77 9.01 9.70
N ARG A 482 4.38 8.08 10.59
CA ARG A 482 5.12 7.66 11.77
C ARG A 482 5.89 6.35 11.52
N SER A 483 6.90 6.04 12.34
CA SER A 483 7.55 4.73 12.34
C SER A 483 6.56 3.60 12.64
N VAL A 484 6.89 2.35 12.30
CA VAL A 484 6.01 1.19 12.51
C VAL A 484 5.65 1.04 13.98
N GLU A 485 6.64 1.13 14.87
CA GLU A 485 6.48 0.97 16.31
C GLU A 485 6.17 2.26 17.08
N PHE A 486 5.85 3.36 16.37
CA PHE A 486 5.58 4.65 17.01
C PHE A 486 4.55 4.56 18.14
N SER A 487 3.45 3.85 17.93
CA SER A 487 2.42 3.70 18.97
C SER A 487 2.95 2.97 20.20
N ARG A 488 3.73 1.90 20.02
CA ARG A 488 4.36 1.16 21.11
C ARG A 488 5.42 2.00 21.81
N ASP A 489 6.21 2.75 21.04
CA ASP A 489 7.28 3.59 21.54
C ASP A 489 6.80 4.71 22.46
N TRP A 490 5.56 5.09 22.34
CA TRP A 490 4.93 6.13 23.13
C TRP A 490 3.85 5.61 24.09
N GLY A 491 3.68 4.29 24.25
CA GLY A 491 2.71 3.69 25.15
C GLY A 491 1.25 3.87 24.70
N LEU A 492 1.03 4.08 23.40
CA LEU A 492 -0.30 4.18 22.81
C LEU A 492 -0.90 2.81 22.55
N GLU A 493 -2.21 2.75 22.37
CA GLU A 493 -2.93 1.57 21.91
C GLU A 493 -2.42 1.09 20.54
N LEU A 494 -2.73 -0.15 20.17
CA LEU A 494 -2.32 -0.74 18.90
C LEU A 494 -2.83 0.07 17.70
N LEU A 495 -4.09 0.49 17.74
CA LEU A 495 -4.75 1.30 16.73
C LEU A 495 -5.32 2.57 17.37
N PRO A 496 -4.50 3.57 17.72
CA PRO A 496 -4.99 4.76 18.36
C PRO A 496 -5.90 5.55 17.40
N ALA A 497 -7.02 6.05 17.92
CA ALA A 497 -7.88 6.94 17.18
C ALA A 497 -7.09 8.17 16.72
N ARG A 498 -7.53 8.86 15.69
CA ARG A 498 -6.83 10.05 15.22
C ARG A 498 -6.90 11.18 16.23
N ALA A 499 -5.84 11.95 16.29
CA ALA A 499 -5.69 13.02 17.24
C ALA A 499 -4.77 14.12 16.70
N THR A 500 -4.89 15.31 17.20
CA THR A 500 -3.89 16.35 17.00
C THR A 500 -2.65 16.01 17.81
N GLU A 501 -1.50 15.99 17.16
CA GLU A 501 -0.22 15.60 17.73
C GLU A 501 0.75 16.78 17.78
N ARG A 502 1.57 16.84 18.83
CA ARG A 502 2.64 17.81 19.02
C ARG A 502 3.88 17.08 19.49
N ILE A 503 5.00 17.31 18.82
CA ILE A 503 6.29 16.74 19.19
C ILE A 503 7.29 17.88 19.27
N ALA A 504 7.82 18.12 20.46
CA ALA A 504 8.93 19.05 20.68
C ALA A 504 10.17 18.23 21.00
N SER A 505 11.30 18.51 20.38
CA SER A 505 12.55 17.80 20.60
C SER A 505 13.72 18.74 20.80
N ALA A 506 14.64 18.35 21.66
CA ALA A 506 15.93 18.99 21.85
C ALA A 506 17.01 17.92 21.91
N GLN A 507 18.17 18.20 21.31
CA GLN A 507 19.30 17.27 21.33
C GLN A 507 20.61 17.99 21.53
N ILE A 508 21.54 17.32 22.21
CA ILE A 508 22.90 17.74 22.40
C ILE A 508 23.83 16.53 22.30
N GLY A 509 24.97 16.68 21.66
CA GLY A 509 25.89 15.57 21.49
C GLY A 509 27.29 15.98 21.11
N LEU A 510 28.18 15.01 21.17
CA LEU A 510 29.57 15.15 20.78
C LEU A 510 29.83 14.20 19.61
N GLN A 511 30.48 14.73 18.59
CA GLN A 511 30.94 13.95 17.44
C GLN A 511 32.44 14.13 17.27
N GLU A 512 33.13 13.02 17.11
CA GLU A 512 34.55 12.94 16.80
C GLU A 512 34.76 11.88 15.70
N SER A 513 35.94 11.81 15.08
CA SER A 513 36.21 10.78 14.07
C SER A 513 35.94 9.38 14.62
N GLY A 514 34.95 8.69 14.03
CA GLY A 514 34.55 7.32 14.43
C GLY A 514 33.75 7.22 15.75
N HIS A 515 33.34 8.33 16.38
CA HIS A 515 32.53 8.32 17.58
C HIS A 515 31.50 9.44 17.61
N ARG A 516 30.27 9.09 17.90
CA ARG A 516 29.15 10.02 18.12
C ARG A 516 28.38 9.61 19.36
N LEU A 517 28.18 10.53 20.28
CA LEU A 517 27.32 10.38 21.44
C LEU A 517 26.29 11.50 21.42
N LEU A 518 25.01 11.14 21.42
CA LEU A 518 23.91 12.09 21.36
C LEU A 518 22.92 11.82 22.50
N TYR A 519 22.57 12.86 23.22
CA TYR A 519 21.44 12.86 24.13
C TYR A 519 20.29 13.63 23.51
N GLY A 520 19.10 13.03 23.49
CA GLY A 520 17.86 13.60 23.00
C GLY A 520 16.79 13.64 24.08
N PHE A 521 16.08 14.72 24.14
CA PHE A 521 14.84 14.87 24.89
C PHE A 521 13.69 15.13 23.92
N THR A 522 12.58 14.41 24.06
CA THR A 522 11.39 14.58 23.22
C THR A 522 10.15 14.60 24.09
N GLN A 523 9.36 15.64 23.92
CA GLN A 523 8.02 15.78 24.50
C GLN A 523 6.99 15.48 23.41
N TYR A 524 6.06 14.55 23.68
CA TYR A 524 4.96 14.19 22.80
C TYR A 524 3.64 14.48 23.48
N GLY A 525 2.79 15.25 22.84
CA GLY A 525 1.41 15.52 23.26
C GLY A 525 0.40 15.09 22.22
N ARG A 526 -0.71 14.50 22.66
CA ARG A 526 -1.78 14.02 21.80
C ARG A 526 -3.14 14.44 22.34
N ASN A 527 -3.89 15.22 21.56
CA ASN A 527 -5.06 15.95 22.03
C ASN A 527 -4.75 16.76 23.30
N ARG A 528 -5.65 16.73 24.29
CA ARG A 528 -5.46 17.42 25.59
C ARG A 528 -5.05 16.49 26.72
N ASN A 529 -5.25 15.20 26.58
CA ASN A 529 -5.19 14.25 27.69
C ASN A 529 -3.95 13.37 27.70
N PHE A 530 -3.29 13.16 26.58
CA PHE A 530 -2.09 12.34 26.51
C PHE A 530 -0.83 13.21 26.44
N ASN A 531 0.08 12.99 27.35
CA ASN A 531 1.42 13.59 27.37
C ASN A 531 2.46 12.51 27.64
N ALA A 532 3.57 12.59 26.93
CA ALA A 532 4.69 11.68 27.15
C ALA A 532 6.02 12.40 26.95
N SER A 533 7.03 12.00 27.72
CA SER A 533 8.39 12.48 27.58
C SER A 533 9.35 11.31 27.35
N ARG A 534 10.36 11.52 26.54
CA ARG A 534 11.40 10.54 26.26
C ARG A 534 12.77 11.15 26.43
N HIS A 535 13.61 10.45 27.17
CA HIS A 535 15.04 10.69 27.28
C HIS A 535 15.76 9.57 26.52
N GLN A 536 16.62 9.93 25.60
CA GLN A 536 17.30 8.96 24.74
C GLN A 536 18.78 9.27 24.65
N VAL A 537 19.61 8.25 24.81
CA VAL A 537 21.05 8.32 24.58
C VAL A 537 21.38 7.40 23.40
N GLU A 538 22.00 7.97 22.39
CA GLU A 538 22.50 7.25 21.21
C GLU A 538 24.01 7.27 21.19
N GLN A 539 24.63 6.12 20.97
CA GLN A 539 26.06 5.96 20.77
C GLN A 539 26.31 5.26 19.43
N ASP A 540 27.14 5.88 18.61
CA ASP A 540 27.72 5.26 17.42
C ASP A 540 29.24 5.36 17.55
N PHE A 541 29.90 4.21 17.69
CA PHE A 541 31.35 4.10 17.87
C PHE A 541 31.88 3.12 16.82
N ASN A 542 32.83 3.59 16.01
CA ASN A 542 33.49 2.79 14.99
C ASN A 542 35.00 3.06 14.99
N LYS A 543 35.74 2.32 15.79
CA LYS A 543 37.20 2.48 15.91
C LYS A 543 37.85 1.17 16.31
N GLN A 544 39.08 0.93 15.81
CA GLN A 544 39.92 -0.21 16.18
C GLN A 544 39.22 -1.60 16.04
N GLY A 545 38.41 -1.76 14.97
CA GLY A 545 37.67 -3.00 14.70
C GLY A 545 36.42 -3.21 15.56
N TRP A 546 36.09 -2.26 16.45
CA TRP A 546 34.80 -2.22 17.16
C TRP A 546 33.81 -1.35 16.42
N ARG A 547 32.59 -1.85 16.28
CA ARG A 547 31.42 -1.07 15.90
C ARG A 547 30.35 -1.27 16.98
N LEU A 548 29.99 -0.20 17.65
CA LEU A 548 28.95 -0.18 18.69
C LEU A 548 27.87 0.81 18.24
N VAL A 549 26.65 0.33 18.08
CA VAL A 549 25.48 1.16 17.80
C VAL A 549 24.44 0.89 18.89
N ASN A 550 24.43 1.75 19.89
CA ASN A 550 23.61 1.56 21.07
C ASN A 550 22.59 2.68 21.21
N THR A 551 21.38 2.34 21.62
CA THR A 551 20.33 3.30 21.97
C THR A 551 19.71 2.89 23.29
N LEU A 552 19.65 3.83 24.22
CA LEU A 552 18.94 3.67 25.49
C LEU A 552 17.86 4.73 25.56
N ALA A 553 16.60 4.32 25.61
CA ALA A 553 15.47 5.23 25.68
C ALA A 553 14.61 4.95 26.92
N ILE A 554 14.32 5.98 27.69
CA ILE A 554 13.36 5.97 28.80
C ILE A 554 12.17 6.82 28.38
N THR A 555 11.00 6.22 28.32
CA THR A 555 9.75 6.90 27.98
C THR A 555 8.83 6.87 29.20
N GLN A 556 8.26 8.01 29.54
CA GLN A 556 7.22 8.18 30.55
C GLN A 556 5.99 8.76 29.88
N PHE A 557 4.81 8.24 30.19
CA PHE A 557 3.56 8.73 29.62
C PHE A 557 2.44 8.83 30.66
N GLU A 558 1.52 9.73 30.39
CA GLU A 558 0.31 9.95 31.16
C GLU A 558 -0.88 10.17 30.20
N ASP A 559 -1.93 9.38 30.37
CA ASP A 559 -3.17 9.43 29.58
C ASP A 559 -4.36 9.62 30.52
N GLY A 560 -4.44 10.79 31.17
CA GLY A 560 -5.54 11.15 32.07
C GLY A 560 -5.89 10.12 33.15
N ILE A 561 -5.89 8.84 32.82
CA ILE A 561 -6.25 7.71 33.68
C ILE A 561 -5.04 6.81 34.02
N LYS A 562 -4.13 6.63 33.06
CA LYS A 562 -2.99 5.73 33.18
C LYS A 562 -1.68 6.49 33.13
N LYS A 563 -0.77 6.12 34.02
CA LYS A 563 0.64 6.54 33.99
C LYS A 563 1.52 5.33 33.82
N GLY A 564 2.55 5.43 32.99
CA GLY A 564 3.47 4.36 32.78
C GLY A 564 4.87 4.86 32.43
N SER A 565 5.85 3.99 32.66
CA SER A 565 7.21 4.21 32.20
C SER A 565 7.80 2.91 31.71
N PHE A 566 8.66 2.99 30.70
CA PHE A 566 9.39 1.84 30.20
C PHE A 566 10.77 2.23 29.69
N LEU A 567 11.69 1.30 29.84
CA LEU A 567 13.05 1.38 29.39
C LEU A 567 13.20 0.51 28.14
N ARG A 568 13.81 1.06 27.11
CA ARG A 568 14.10 0.31 25.87
C ARG A 568 15.58 0.44 25.53
N PRO A 569 16.38 -0.58 25.81
CA PRO A 569 17.74 -0.70 25.32
C PRO A 569 17.72 -1.31 23.91
N ILE A 570 18.60 -0.85 23.03
CA ILE A 570 18.98 -1.47 21.77
C ILE A 570 20.51 -1.49 21.77
N ILE A 571 21.09 -2.66 21.74
CA ILE A 571 22.55 -2.84 21.78
C ILE A 571 22.97 -3.64 20.56
N ASP A 572 23.80 -3.06 19.73
CA ASP A 572 24.44 -3.74 18.61
C ASP A 572 25.95 -3.53 18.72
N ALA A 573 26.66 -4.60 19.03
CA ALA A 573 28.10 -4.58 19.19
C ALA A 573 28.75 -5.59 18.26
N THR A 574 29.58 -5.11 17.36
CA THR A 574 30.35 -5.93 16.41
C THR A 574 31.84 -5.75 16.66
N LYS A 575 32.59 -6.85 16.75
CA LYS A 575 34.05 -6.86 16.78
C LYS A 575 34.62 -7.61 15.62
N LYS A 576 35.44 -6.94 14.78
CA LYS A 576 36.28 -7.59 13.77
C LYS A 576 37.63 -7.97 14.34
N MET A 577 37.98 -9.25 14.26
CA MET A 577 39.26 -9.79 14.74
C MET A 577 40.20 -10.04 13.58
N SER A 578 41.10 -9.11 13.30
CA SER A 578 42.08 -9.20 12.21
C SER A 578 43.04 -10.41 12.34
N HIS A 579 43.32 -10.85 13.55
CA HIS A 579 44.20 -12.00 13.82
C HIS A 579 43.51 -13.36 13.68
N TRP A 580 42.20 -13.44 13.55
CA TRP A 580 41.44 -14.67 13.41
C TRP A 580 40.68 -14.72 12.08
N ASN A 581 41.40 -14.61 10.98
CA ASN A 581 40.86 -14.75 9.64
C ASN A 581 39.67 -13.83 9.35
N ASN A 582 39.70 -12.58 9.86
CA ASN A 582 38.63 -11.59 9.76
C ASN A 582 37.25 -12.05 10.30
N ARG A 583 37.22 -12.92 11.30
CA ARG A 583 35.97 -13.33 11.93
C ARG A 583 35.32 -12.14 12.65
N GLU A 584 33.99 -12.08 12.55
CA GLU A 584 33.18 -11.07 13.23
C GLU A 584 32.44 -11.72 14.41
N PHE A 585 32.49 -11.05 15.53
CA PHE A 585 31.64 -11.37 16.68
C PHE A 585 30.56 -10.32 16.81
N ASN A 586 29.29 -10.73 16.78
CA ASN A 586 28.13 -9.85 16.87
C ASN A 586 27.31 -10.17 18.11
N LEU A 587 27.01 -9.14 18.91
CA LEU A 587 26.05 -9.17 19.99
C LEU A 587 24.92 -8.19 19.66
N ARG A 588 23.70 -8.66 19.57
CA ARG A 588 22.51 -7.84 19.33
C ARG A 588 21.47 -8.11 20.40
N TYR A 589 20.97 -7.04 21.04
CA TYR A 589 19.92 -7.08 22.06
C TYR A 589 18.88 -5.98 21.84
#